data_9b09e3701203da66d70e74947a8ab92e
#
_entry.id   9b09e3701203da66d70e74947a8ab92e
#
_cell.length_a   1.000
_cell.length_b   1.000
_cell.length_c   1.000
_cell.angle_alpha   90.00
_cell.angle_beta   90.00
_cell.angle_gamma   90.00
#
_symmetry.space_group_name_H-M   'P 1'
#
loop_
_entity.id
_entity.type
_entity.pdbx_description
1 polymer ?
#
loop_
_entity_poly.entity_id
_entity_poly.type
_entity_poly.pdbx_seq_one_letter_code
_entity_poly.pdbx_strand_id
1 'polypeptide(L)'
;KYKLNQYYDWHCDSWDKPYQRDDVNHPEHGRIRKLSMTCQLTDGSEYKGGELEFDFRNYDPHMRDESKHRIQCKEILPKGSIIVFPSFVWHRVKPVTSGTRYSLVVWHLGRPFR
;
A
#
# COMPACT_ATOMS: atom_id res chain seq x y z
N LYS A 1 -8.25 -7.53 -5.11
CA LYS A 1 -8.08 -8.77 -5.91
C LYS A 1 -7.17 -8.49 -7.10
N TYR A 2 -6.12 -9.28 -7.24
CA TYR A 2 -5.19 -9.18 -8.35
C TYR A 2 -5.18 -10.50 -9.14
N LYS A 3 -5.59 -10.44 -10.40
CA LYS A 3 -5.53 -11.53 -11.36
C LYS A 3 -4.30 -11.40 -12.25
N LEU A 4 -4.13 -12.32 -13.19
CA LEU A 4 -3.01 -12.33 -14.15
C LEU A 4 -2.77 -10.93 -14.74
N ASN A 5 -1.53 -10.48 -14.70
CA ASN A 5 -1.03 -9.19 -15.19
C ASN A 5 -1.59 -7.95 -14.44
N GLN A 6 -2.43 -8.10 -13.45
CA GLN A 6 -2.87 -6.97 -12.64
C GLN A 6 -1.80 -6.57 -11.64
N TYR A 7 -1.68 -5.25 -11.41
CA TYR A 7 -0.67 -4.66 -10.55
C TYR A 7 -1.16 -3.31 -10.01
N TYR A 8 -0.41 -2.77 -9.07
CA TYR A 8 -0.59 -1.41 -8.59
C TYR A 8 0.80 -0.76 -8.51
N ASP A 9 1.05 0.20 -9.40
CA ASP A 9 2.35 0.83 -9.51
C ASP A 9 2.71 1.69 -8.28
N TRP A 10 3.94 2.18 -8.24
CA TRP A 10 4.43 2.99 -7.14
C TRP A 10 3.47 4.12 -6.79
N HIS A 11 3.07 4.14 -5.54
CA HIS A 11 2.21 5.18 -4.98
C HIS A 11 2.41 5.27 -3.48
N CYS A 12 1.93 6.37 -2.90
CA CYS A 12 1.70 6.45 -1.45
C CYS A 12 0.22 6.70 -1.22
N ASP A 13 -0.27 6.27 -0.07
CA ASP A 13 -1.70 6.37 0.25
C ASP A 13 -2.08 7.72 0.83
N SER A 14 -1.09 8.54 1.19
CA SER A 14 -1.30 9.83 1.82
C SER A 14 -0.36 10.88 1.20
N TRP A 15 -0.84 12.10 1.16
CA TRP A 15 -0.10 13.27 0.71
C TRP A 15 -0.50 14.48 1.55
N ASP A 16 0.02 15.66 1.23
CA ASP A 16 -0.12 16.84 2.08
C ASP A 16 -1.54 17.41 2.20
N LYS A 17 -2.45 17.02 1.29
CA LYS A 17 -3.79 17.58 1.27
C LYS A 17 -4.76 16.72 2.08
N PRO A 18 -5.31 17.25 3.19
CA PRO A 18 -6.40 16.59 3.92
C PRO A 18 -7.65 16.46 3.05
N TYR A 19 -8.51 15.52 3.41
CA TYR A 19 -9.82 15.42 2.78
C TYR A 19 -10.60 16.72 2.99
N GLN A 20 -11.22 17.20 1.91
CA GLN A 20 -12.10 18.35 1.91
C GLN A 20 -13.53 17.86 1.68
N ARG A 21 -14.42 18.16 2.62
CA ARG A 21 -15.83 17.78 2.53
C ARG A 21 -16.66 19.04 2.65
N ASP A 22 -17.83 19.07 1.97
CA ASP A 22 -18.76 20.19 2.05
C ASP A 22 -19.27 20.38 3.47
N ASP A 23 -19.52 19.26 4.18
CA ASP A 23 -19.86 19.27 5.59
C ASP A 23 -18.58 19.18 6.43
N VAL A 24 -18.25 20.27 7.11
CA VAL A 24 -17.05 20.34 7.97
C VAL A 24 -17.11 19.38 9.15
N ASN A 25 -18.30 18.87 9.49
CA ASN A 25 -18.47 17.86 10.54
C ASN A 25 -18.33 16.43 10.02
N HIS A 26 -18.13 16.26 8.70
CA HIS A 26 -17.89 14.93 8.14
C HIS A 26 -16.65 14.30 8.78
N PRO A 27 -16.70 13.00 9.18
CA PRO A 27 -15.58 12.36 9.88
C PRO A 27 -14.23 12.46 9.16
N GLU A 28 -14.22 12.54 7.83
CA GLU A 28 -12.99 12.60 7.06
C GLU A 28 -12.46 14.04 6.87
N HIS A 29 -13.28 15.06 7.11
CA HIS A 29 -12.89 16.45 6.84
C HIS A 29 -11.66 16.84 7.66
N GLY A 30 -10.66 17.43 7.01
CA GLY A 30 -9.42 17.85 7.63
C GLY A 30 -8.49 16.73 8.05
N ARG A 31 -8.80 15.49 7.72
CA ARG A 31 -7.99 14.31 8.08
C ARG A 31 -7.26 13.75 6.88
N ILE A 32 -6.20 13.03 7.14
CA ILE A 32 -5.43 12.30 6.13
C ILE A 32 -5.38 10.82 6.49
N ARG A 33 -5.05 9.98 5.52
CA ARG A 33 -4.69 8.60 5.80
C ARG A 33 -3.34 8.59 6.50
N LYS A 34 -3.28 8.08 7.71
CA LYS A 34 -2.05 8.04 8.52
C LYS A 34 -1.39 6.68 8.53
N LEU A 35 -2.18 5.64 8.68
CA LEU A 35 -1.72 4.26 8.68
C LEU A 35 -2.45 3.46 7.63
N SER A 36 -1.70 2.70 6.87
CA SER A 36 -2.21 1.73 5.92
C SER A 36 -1.98 0.33 6.48
N MET A 37 -2.99 -0.52 6.32
CA MET A 37 -2.92 -1.91 6.74
C MET A 37 -3.33 -2.80 5.57
N THR A 38 -2.57 -3.85 5.33
CA THR A 38 -2.90 -4.88 4.34
C THR A 38 -2.94 -6.23 5.04
N CYS A 39 -4.04 -6.96 4.82
CA CYS A 39 -4.20 -8.33 5.29
C CYS A 39 -4.18 -9.26 4.09
N GLN A 40 -3.32 -10.28 4.14
CA GLN A 40 -3.20 -11.28 3.08
C GLN A 40 -4.32 -12.32 3.21
N LEU A 41 -5.17 -12.41 2.19
CA LEU A 41 -6.30 -13.35 2.16
C LEU A 41 -6.02 -14.60 1.33
N THR A 42 -4.91 -14.61 0.58
CA THR A 42 -4.47 -15.74 -0.24
C THR A 42 -3.07 -16.14 0.21
N ASP A 43 -2.83 -17.43 0.44
CA ASP A 43 -1.48 -17.90 0.78
C ASP A 43 -0.53 -17.66 -0.38
N GLY A 44 0.71 -17.27 -0.07
CA GLY A 44 1.74 -16.97 -1.06
C GLY A 44 2.09 -18.14 -1.98
N SER A 45 1.73 -19.37 -1.60
CA SER A 45 1.92 -20.56 -2.43
C SER A 45 0.87 -20.70 -3.55
N GLU A 46 -0.24 -19.95 -3.49
CA GLU A 46 -1.37 -20.07 -4.42
C GLU A 46 -1.26 -19.12 -5.63
N TYR A 47 -0.24 -18.28 -5.66
CA TYR A 47 -0.02 -17.36 -6.78
C TYR A 47 1.47 -17.08 -6.97
N LYS A 48 1.82 -16.52 -8.13
CA LYS A 48 3.18 -16.05 -8.43
C LYS A 48 3.14 -14.61 -8.88
N GLY A 49 4.24 -13.91 -8.66
CA GLY A 49 4.26 -12.46 -8.86
C GLY A 49 3.48 -11.75 -7.76
N GLY A 50 2.96 -10.57 -8.02
CA GLY A 50 2.16 -9.83 -7.07
C GLY A 50 2.92 -9.43 -5.81
N GLU A 51 4.24 -9.32 -5.86
CA GLU A 51 5.07 -8.98 -4.70
C GLU A 51 4.74 -7.56 -4.23
N LEU A 52 4.58 -7.42 -2.91
CA LEU A 52 4.48 -6.12 -2.26
C LEU A 52 5.89 -5.61 -2.00
N GLU A 53 6.20 -4.44 -2.52
CA GLU A 53 7.50 -3.80 -2.34
C GLU A 53 7.33 -2.41 -1.75
N PHE A 54 8.28 -2.02 -0.90
CA PHE A 54 8.38 -0.70 -0.32
C PHE A 54 9.64 0.00 -0.80
N ASP A 55 9.56 1.32 -0.93
CA ASP A 55 10.73 2.17 -1.12
C ASP A 55 10.74 3.21 0.01
N PHE A 56 11.72 3.12 0.89
CA PHE A 56 11.81 3.97 2.07
C PHE A 56 12.49 5.31 1.83
N ARG A 57 12.79 5.64 0.58
CA ARG A 57 13.26 6.97 0.25
C ARG A 57 12.11 7.97 0.34
N ASN A 58 12.47 9.20 0.66
CA ASN A 58 11.49 10.28 0.79
C ASN A 58 11.27 11.02 -0.54
N TYR A 59 11.15 10.28 -1.63
CA TYR A 59 10.81 10.83 -2.94
C TYR A 59 10.24 9.75 -3.86
N ASP A 60 9.60 10.20 -4.95
CA ASP A 60 8.88 9.34 -5.89
C ASP A 60 9.82 8.33 -6.56
N PRO A 61 9.60 7.01 -6.38
CA PRO A 61 10.40 5.97 -7.02
C PRO A 61 10.39 5.97 -8.55
N HIS A 62 9.40 6.62 -9.19
CA HIS A 62 9.36 6.77 -10.64
C HIS A 62 10.57 7.58 -11.16
N MET A 63 11.20 8.37 -10.31
CA MET A 63 12.35 9.18 -10.66
C MET A 63 13.65 8.38 -10.77
N ARG A 64 13.67 7.13 -10.33
CA ARG A 64 14.84 6.25 -10.37
C ARG A 64 14.44 4.79 -10.57
N ASP A 65 15.22 4.08 -11.39
CA ASP A 65 14.98 2.67 -11.70
C ASP A 65 15.36 1.74 -10.55
N GLU A 66 16.39 2.08 -9.77
CA GLU A 66 16.90 1.25 -8.70
C GLU A 66 17.10 2.02 -7.41
N SER A 67 17.00 1.29 -6.29
CA SER A 67 17.26 1.85 -4.98
C SER A 67 17.67 0.76 -3.99
N LYS A 68 18.66 1.11 -3.15
CA LYS A 68 19.03 0.30 -1.98
C LYS A 68 17.91 0.24 -0.94
N HIS A 69 16.96 1.17 -1.03
CA HIS A 69 15.86 1.30 -0.07
C HIS A 69 14.61 0.56 -0.48
N ARG A 70 14.63 -0.14 -1.62
CA ARG A 70 13.52 -0.99 -2.06
C ARG A 70 13.62 -2.34 -1.37
N ILE A 71 12.53 -2.73 -0.73
CA ILE A 71 12.45 -3.98 0.02
C ILE A 71 11.17 -4.70 -0.36
N GLN A 72 11.29 -5.99 -0.71
CA GLN A 72 10.13 -6.84 -0.88
C GLN A 72 9.64 -7.30 0.49
N CYS A 73 8.35 -7.16 0.74
CA CYS A 73 7.72 -7.64 1.97
C CYS A 73 7.39 -9.13 1.85
N LYS A 74 8.32 -9.98 2.27
CA LYS A 74 8.12 -11.44 2.26
C LYS A 74 7.27 -11.92 3.43
N GLU A 75 7.23 -11.16 4.49
CA GLU A 75 6.51 -11.49 5.73
C GLU A 75 4.99 -11.51 5.52
N ILE A 76 4.50 -10.88 4.47
CA ILE A 76 3.05 -10.85 4.14
C ILE A 76 2.57 -12.12 3.43
N LEU A 77 3.47 -12.99 2.96
CA LEU A 77 3.10 -14.13 2.10
C LEU A 77 2.17 -15.14 2.76
N PRO A 78 2.33 -15.55 4.03
CA PRO A 78 1.38 -16.48 4.65
C PRO A 78 -0.01 -15.87 4.74
N LYS A 79 -1.03 -16.67 4.44
CA LYS A 79 -2.44 -16.27 4.58
C LYS A 79 -2.73 -15.82 6.02
N GLY A 80 -3.43 -14.71 6.14
CA GLY A 80 -3.76 -14.11 7.44
C GLY A 80 -2.71 -13.14 7.97
N SER A 81 -1.58 -12.99 7.27
CA SER A 81 -0.55 -12.02 7.65
C SER A 81 -1.07 -10.60 7.48
N ILE A 82 -0.68 -9.74 8.40
CA ILE A 82 -1.04 -8.32 8.39
C ILE A 82 0.24 -7.51 8.42
N ILE A 83 0.30 -6.48 7.60
CA ILE A 83 1.35 -5.47 7.67
C ILE A 83 0.72 -4.09 7.86
N VAL A 84 1.29 -3.30 8.75
CA VAL A 84 0.89 -1.93 9.02
C VAL A 84 2.07 -1.02 8.71
N PHE A 85 1.83 0.05 7.98
CA PHE A 85 2.88 1.00 7.62
C PHE A 85 2.31 2.42 7.54
N PRO A 86 3.16 3.45 7.73
CA PRO A 86 2.73 4.82 7.52
C PRO A 86 2.26 5.04 6.09
N SER A 87 1.12 5.70 5.92
CA SER A 87 0.49 5.86 4.59
C SER A 87 1.35 6.67 3.61
N PHE A 88 2.33 7.43 4.10
CA PHE A 88 3.24 8.20 3.24
C PHE A 88 4.37 7.38 2.63
N VAL A 89 4.54 6.12 3.01
CA VAL A 89 5.59 5.25 2.46
C VAL A 89 5.22 4.82 1.05
N TRP A 90 6.15 5.00 0.11
CA TRP A 90 5.96 4.54 -1.27
C TRP A 90 5.97 3.02 -1.33
N HIS A 91 5.00 2.46 -2.03
CA HIS A 91 4.87 1.01 -2.19
C HIS A 91 4.23 0.67 -3.53
N ARG A 92 4.38 -0.58 -3.93
CA ARG A 92 3.74 -1.11 -5.13
C ARG A 92 3.41 -2.59 -4.96
N VAL A 93 2.48 -3.06 -5.81
CA VAL A 93 2.21 -4.49 -6.02
C VAL A 93 2.63 -4.81 -7.44
N LYS A 94 3.60 -5.70 -7.60
CA LYS A 94 4.08 -6.13 -8.92
C LYS A 94 3.05 -7.00 -9.63
N PRO A 95 3.11 -7.12 -10.97
CA PRO A 95 2.14 -7.92 -11.71
C PRO A 95 2.08 -9.37 -11.20
N VAL A 96 0.87 -9.90 -11.08
CA VAL A 96 0.64 -11.32 -10.81
C VAL A 96 0.91 -12.10 -12.11
N THR A 97 1.77 -13.11 -12.02
CA THR A 97 2.17 -13.92 -13.18
C THR A 97 1.46 -15.27 -13.24
N SER A 98 0.89 -15.72 -12.14
CA SER A 98 0.13 -16.97 -12.06
C SER A 98 -0.80 -16.91 -10.85
N GLY A 99 -1.99 -17.48 -10.98
CA GLY A 99 -2.97 -17.51 -9.90
C GLY A 99 -3.69 -16.20 -9.67
N THR A 100 -4.29 -16.06 -8.51
CA THR A 100 -5.02 -14.85 -8.09
C THR A 100 -4.66 -14.50 -6.65
N ARG A 101 -4.40 -13.23 -6.39
CA ARG A 101 -4.08 -12.72 -5.06
C ARG A 101 -5.24 -11.88 -4.54
N TYR A 102 -5.68 -12.18 -3.31
CA TYR A 102 -6.65 -11.38 -2.58
C TYR A 102 -6.00 -10.74 -1.37
N SER A 103 -6.31 -9.47 -1.14
CA SER A 103 -5.89 -8.76 0.07
C SER A 103 -7.00 -7.81 0.52
N LEU A 104 -7.02 -7.54 1.82
CA LEU A 104 -7.89 -6.54 2.42
C LEU A 104 -7.04 -5.34 2.80
N VAL A 105 -7.43 -4.16 2.36
CA VAL A 105 -6.73 -2.92 2.65
C VAL A 105 -7.60 -2.05 3.55
N VAL A 106 -7.02 -1.52 4.62
CA VAL A 106 -7.68 -0.64 5.57
C VAL A 106 -6.80 0.58 5.83
N TRP A 107 -7.43 1.75 5.92
CA TRP A 107 -6.73 2.98 6.25
C TRP A 107 -7.28 3.58 7.54
N HIS A 108 -6.37 4.03 8.40
CA HIS A 108 -6.71 4.83 9.57
C HIS A 108 -6.51 6.29 9.24
N LEU A 109 -7.54 7.09 9.47
CA LEU A 109 -7.52 8.52 9.25
C LEU A 109 -7.18 9.25 10.54
N GLY A 110 -6.58 10.43 10.42
CA GLY A 110 -6.27 11.28 11.54
C GLY A 110 -5.88 12.68 11.08
N ARG A 111 -5.54 13.52 12.05
CA ARG A 111 -5.02 14.85 11.74
C ARG A 111 -3.67 14.73 11.04
N PRO A 112 -3.32 15.66 10.12
CA PRO A 112 -2.03 15.65 9.47
C PRO A 112 -0.88 15.60 10.47
N PHE A 113 0.23 14.98 10.05
CA PHE A 113 1.45 14.96 10.86
C PHE A 113 1.97 16.39 11.04
N ARG A 114 2.52 16.66 12.22
CA ARG A 114 3.05 17.96 12.58
C ARG A 114 4.57 17.95 12.62
#